data_1080012bae95ac07a6700c339600e7a4
#
_entry.id   1080012bae95ac07a6700c339600e7a4
#
_cell.length_a   1.000
_cell.length_b   1.000
_cell.length_c   1.000
_cell.angle_alpha   90.00
_cell.angle_beta   90.00
_cell.angle_gamma   90.00
#
_symmetry.space_group_name_H-M   'P 1'
#
loop_
_entity.id
_entity.type
_entity.pdbx_description
1 polymer ?
#
loop_
_entity_poly.entity_id
_entity_poly.type
_entity_poly.pdbx_seq_one_letter_code
_entity_poly.pdbx_strand_id
1 'polypeptide(L)'
;MIYLIFICLLNFIIPQEIWYNHSELDWKTFETEHFIICFHAETQRSAQEVAAVAETVHEKITTLYDFVPESKTTIIIEDVEDYSNGGAYYFDNKIVITGKPMDYDLRGSHRWIQDVIAHEFTHIVQLGQSMKFGNKILGSYVQKLGYEDEKREDVLYGYPNEIISYPVFPGVAIPMWLAEGTAQHMYDELFFDYWDSIRDMLLRDRILNNNIYTFQQMNSFGKCGMGNELVYNFGYALV
;
A
#
# COMPACT_ATOMS: atom_id res chain seq x y z
N MET A 1 26.26 -24.16 5.92
CA MET A 1 24.95 -24.68 5.44
C MET A 1 23.87 -24.64 6.51
N ILE A 2 24.12 -25.03 7.76
CA ILE A 2 23.14 -25.00 8.87
C ILE A 2 22.69 -23.59 9.22
N TYR A 3 23.56 -22.59 9.19
CA TYR A 3 23.21 -21.18 9.48
C TYR A 3 22.29 -20.53 8.43
N LEU A 4 22.39 -20.93 7.16
CA LEU A 4 21.49 -20.43 6.11
C LEU A 4 20.06 -20.95 6.30
N ILE A 5 19.91 -22.20 6.75
CA ILE A 5 18.61 -22.82 7.04
C ILE A 5 17.96 -22.13 8.25
N PHE A 6 18.76 -21.73 9.26
CA PHE A 6 18.24 -21.05 10.44
C PHE A 6 17.78 -19.61 10.15
N ILE A 7 18.47 -18.91 9.24
CA ILE A 7 18.05 -17.57 8.77
C ILE A 7 16.77 -17.64 7.96
N CYS A 8 16.58 -18.66 7.13
CA CYS A 8 15.32 -18.88 6.43
C CYS A 8 14.17 -19.24 7.38
N LEU A 9 14.40 -19.99 8.46
CA LEU A 9 13.36 -20.36 9.42
C LEU A 9 12.91 -19.18 10.32
N LEU A 10 13.79 -18.22 10.60
CA LEU A 10 13.44 -17.04 11.42
C LEU A 10 12.52 -16.06 10.68
N ASN A 11 12.48 -16.07 9.36
CA ASN A 11 11.56 -15.23 8.57
C ASN A 11 10.12 -15.78 8.55
N PHE A 12 9.87 -17.00 9.02
CA PHE A 12 8.52 -17.58 9.09
C PHE A 12 7.71 -17.17 10.32
N ILE A 13 8.26 -16.34 11.22
CA ILE A 13 7.60 -15.94 12.47
C ILE A 13 7.01 -14.53 12.39
N ILE A 14 7.19 -13.82 11.27
CA ILE A 14 6.59 -12.48 11.06
C ILE A 14 5.11 -12.70 10.75
N PRO A 15 4.19 -12.12 11.53
CA PRO A 15 2.78 -12.15 11.18
C PRO A 15 2.62 -11.48 9.82
N GLN A 16 2.06 -12.19 8.87
CA GLN A 16 1.87 -11.72 7.52
C GLN A 16 0.39 -11.61 7.25
N GLU A 17 0.03 -10.56 6.55
CA GLU A 17 -1.32 -10.42 6.03
C GLU A 17 -1.58 -11.55 5.03
N ILE A 18 -2.63 -12.32 5.29
CA ILE A 18 -3.10 -13.39 4.41
C ILE A 18 -4.12 -12.75 3.50
N TRP A 19 -3.82 -12.68 2.22
CA TRP A 19 -4.74 -12.17 1.21
C TRP A 19 -5.60 -13.31 0.69
N TYR A 20 -6.89 -13.19 0.90
CA TYR A 20 -7.89 -14.07 0.33
C TYR A 20 -8.39 -13.48 -0.99
N ASN A 21 -8.42 -14.23 -2.05
CA ASN A 21 -8.70 -13.69 -3.38
C ASN A 21 -10.19 -13.56 -3.72
N HIS A 22 -11.09 -13.88 -2.81
CA HIS A 22 -12.54 -13.71 -2.94
C HIS A 22 -13.09 -14.09 -4.31
N SER A 23 -12.77 -15.31 -4.75
CA SER A 23 -13.19 -15.83 -6.07
C SER A 23 -14.71 -16.01 -6.19
N GLU A 24 -15.43 -15.95 -5.07
CA GLU A 24 -16.90 -15.97 -5.01
C GLU A 24 -17.55 -14.66 -5.46
N LEU A 25 -16.80 -13.56 -5.54
CA LEU A 25 -17.31 -12.27 -5.97
C LEU A 25 -17.38 -12.15 -7.50
N ASP A 26 -18.38 -11.41 -7.99
CA ASP A 26 -18.50 -11.08 -9.42
C ASP A 26 -17.53 -9.94 -9.78
N TRP A 27 -16.27 -10.32 -10.01
CA TRP A 27 -15.22 -9.40 -10.37
C TRP A 27 -15.38 -8.84 -11.78
N LYS A 28 -15.21 -7.54 -11.90
CA LYS A 28 -15.30 -6.77 -13.15
C LYS A 28 -14.08 -5.90 -13.31
N THR A 29 -13.82 -5.52 -14.55
CA THR A 29 -12.68 -4.69 -14.90
C THR A 29 -13.08 -3.66 -15.94
N PHE A 30 -12.59 -2.43 -15.81
CA PHE A 30 -12.55 -1.46 -16.90
C PHE A 30 -11.21 -0.73 -16.92
N GLU A 31 -10.91 -0.11 -18.05
CA GLU A 31 -9.67 0.61 -18.24
C GLU A 31 -9.91 2.11 -18.43
N THR A 32 -8.97 2.90 -17.95
CA THR A 32 -8.82 4.32 -18.26
C THR A 32 -7.55 4.54 -19.10
N GLU A 33 -7.09 5.75 -19.28
CA GLU A 33 -5.88 6.05 -20.04
C GLU A 33 -4.65 5.40 -19.40
N HIS A 34 -4.50 5.52 -18.06
CA HIS A 34 -3.30 5.08 -17.34
C HIS A 34 -3.53 3.92 -16.35
N PHE A 35 -4.79 3.53 -16.11
CA PHE A 35 -5.12 2.54 -15.09
C PHE A 35 -6.02 1.41 -15.59
N ILE A 36 -5.94 0.28 -14.88
CA ILE A 36 -6.88 -0.84 -14.96
C ILE A 36 -7.58 -0.93 -13.61
N ILE A 37 -8.90 -0.77 -13.58
CA ILE A 37 -9.68 -0.79 -12.34
C ILE A 37 -10.39 -2.14 -12.22
N CYS A 38 -10.02 -2.92 -11.19
CA CYS A 38 -10.66 -4.18 -10.84
C CYS A 38 -11.57 -3.97 -9.63
N PHE A 39 -12.81 -4.43 -9.71
CA PHE A 39 -13.83 -4.20 -8.68
C PHE A 39 -14.89 -5.29 -8.72
N HIS A 40 -15.63 -5.48 -7.64
CA HIS A 40 -16.82 -6.33 -7.63
C HIS A 40 -18.10 -5.49 -7.69
N ALA A 41 -19.24 -6.12 -7.97
CA ALA A 41 -20.49 -5.43 -8.28
C ALA A 41 -20.90 -4.38 -7.23
N GLU A 42 -20.66 -4.65 -5.96
CA GLU A 42 -21.04 -3.75 -4.85
C GLU A 42 -20.14 -2.51 -4.74
N THR A 43 -18.92 -2.53 -5.31
CA THR A 43 -17.97 -1.42 -5.27
C THR A 43 -17.93 -0.59 -6.55
N GLN A 44 -18.90 -0.76 -7.45
CA GLN A 44 -18.92 -0.06 -8.75
C GLN A 44 -18.85 1.46 -8.63
N ARG A 45 -19.51 2.08 -7.64
CA ARG A 45 -19.46 3.52 -7.42
C ARG A 45 -18.07 3.96 -6.97
N SER A 46 -17.48 3.24 -6.03
CA SER A 46 -16.11 3.48 -5.58
C SER A 46 -15.12 3.34 -6.73
N ALA A 47 -15.31 2.36 -7.62
CA ALA A 47 -14.47 2.16 -8.80
C ALA A 47 -14.48 3.37 -9.75
N GLN A 48 -15.64 3.98 -9.96
CA GLN A 48 -15.74 5.20 -10.77
C GLN A 48 -15.02 6.39 -10.13
N GLU A 49 -15.14 6.55 -8.81
CA GLU A 49 -14.43 7.60 -8.07
C GLU A 49 -12.92 7.36 -8.07
N VAL A 50 -12.49 6.13 -7.82
CA VAL A 50 -11.08 5.72 -7.91
C VAL A 50 -10.47 6.05 -9.26
N ALA A 51 -11.16 5.70 -10.35
CA ALA A 51 -10.70 6.01 -11.70
C ALA A 51 -10.53 7.51 -11.96
N ALA A 52 -11.48 8.31 -11.52
CA ALA A 52 -11.43 9.77 -11.69
C ALA A 52 -10.29 10.40 -10.87
N VAL A 53 -10.11 9.95 -9.63
CA VAL A 53 -9.01 10.41 -8.77
C VAL A 53 -7.67 9.98 -9.33
N ALA A 54 -7.51 8.72 -9.71
CA ALA A 54 -6.26 8.18 -10.23
C ALA A 54 -5.78 8.95 -11.47
N GLU A 55 -6.66 9.22 -12.44
CA GLU A 55 -6.31 10.03 -13.60
C GLU A 55 -5.96 11.49 -13.23
N THR A 56 -6.62 12.06 -12.23
CA THR A 56 -6.34 13.42 -11.78
C THR A 56 -4.94 13.56 -11.18
N VAL A 57 -4.47 12.54 -10.45
CA VAL A 57 -3.17 12.59 -9.76
C VAL A 57 -2.01 12.13 -10.64
N HIS A 58 -2.28 11.37 -11.70
CA HIS A 58 -1.26 10.70 -12.52
C HIS A 58 -0.17 11.65 -13.02
N GLU A 59 -0.54 12.67 -13.80
CA GLU A 59 0.43 13.59 -14.43
C GLU A 59 1.27 14.32 -13.38
N LYS A 60 0.63 14.76 -12.29
CA LYS A 60 1.30 15.54 -11.25
C LYS A 60 2.33 14.71 -10.50
N ILE A 61 1.99 13.50 -10.11
CA ILE A 61 2.90 12.61 -9.37
C ILE A 61 4.02 12.12 -10.28
N THR A 62 3.71 11.69 -11.50
CA THR A 62 4.74 11.23 -12.45
C THR A 62 5.71 12.33 -12.84
N THR A 63 5.25 13.57 -12.98
CA THR A 63 6.10 14.74 -13.26
C THR A 63 6.99 15.08 -12.08
N LEU A 64 6.47 15.02 -10.83
CA LEU A 64 7.24 15.31 -9.63
C LEU A 64 8.44 14.39 -9.48
N TYR A 65 8.27 13.10 -9.79
CA TYR A 65 9.33 12.10 -9.64
C TYR A 65 10.10 11.81 -10.95
N ASP A 66 9.75 12.45 -12.05
CA ASP A 66 10.30 12.17 -13.39
C ASP A 66 10.29 10.67 -13.72
N PHE A 67 9.16 10.02 -13.41
CA PHE A 67 8.99 8.59 -13.63
C PHE A 67 7.54 8.27 -14.01
N VAL A 68 7.37 7.52 -15.07
CA VAL A 68 6.09 7.00 -15.54
C VAL A 68 6.15 5.47 -15.55
N PRO A 69 5.21 4.75 -14.93
CA PRO A 69 5.11 3.30 -15.04
C PRO A 69 5.06 2.85 -16.52
N GLU A 70 5.77 1.77 -16.85
CA GLU A 70 5.86 1.26 -18.25
C GLU A 70 4.53 0.72 -18.78
N SER A 71 3.60 0.38 -17.91
CA SER A 71 2.27 -0.14 -18.24
C SER A 71 1.23 0.52 -17.34
N LYS A 72 -0.05 0.37 -17.70
CA LYS A 72 -1.15 0.83 -16.84
C LYS A 72 -1.03 0.21 -15.44
N THR A 73 -1.20 1.04 -14.42
CA THR A 73 -1.22 0.58 -13.03
C THR A 73 -2.57 -0.09 -12.74
N THR A 74 -2.54 -1.29 -12.17
CA THR A 74 -3.77 -2.00 -11.79
C THR A 74 -4.20 -1.55 -10.39
N ILE A 75 -5.46 -1.13 -10.24
CA ILE A 75 -6.06 -0.80 -8.93
C ILE A 75 -7.17 -1.81 -8.66
N ILE A 76 -7.04 -2.54 -7.55
CA ILE A 76 -8.01 -3.53 -7.10
C ILE A 76 -8.75 -2.97 -5.89
N ILE A 77 -10.07 -2.97 -5.95
CA ILE A 77 -10.92 -2.49 -4.86
C ILE A 77 -11.52 -3.71 -4.16
N GLU A 78 -10.99 -3.97 -2.97
CA GLU A 78 -11.48 -4.99 -2.04
C GLU A 78 -12.27 -4.30 -0.92
N ASP A 79 -13.53 -4.62 -0.76
CA ASP A 79 -14.40 -4.03 0.26
C ASP A 79 -15.27 -5.13 0.87
N VAL A 80 -14.61 -6.15 1.41
CA VAL A 80 -15.22 -7.37 1.96
C VAL A 80 -15.05 -7.50 3.47
N GLU A 81 -14.12 -6.74 4.04
CA GLU A 81 -13.77 -6.77 5.46
C GLU A 81 -14.15 -5.46 6.15
N ASP A 82 -14.40 -5.50 7.47
CA ASP A 82 -14.57 -4.32 8.30
C ASP A 82 -13.21 -3.70 8.68
N TYR A 83 -12.38 -3.48 7.68
CA TYR A 83 -11.03 -2.95 7.79
C TYR A 83 -10.77 -2.00 6.63
N SER A 84 -10.06 -0.90 6.87
CA SER A 84 -9.67 0.00 5.79
C SER A 84 -8.16 0.15 5.72
N ASN A 85 -7.64 -0.10 4.54
CA ASN A 85 -6.23 0.11 4.22
C ASN A 85 -6.03 0.27 2.71
N GLY A 86 -4.81 0.70 2.35
CA GLY A 86 -4.29 0.64 1.00
C GLY A 86 -2.92 -0.03 1.02
N GLY A 87 -2.46 -0.48 -0.14
CA GLY A 87 -1.12 -1.01 -0.32
C GLY A 87 -0.67 -0.96 -1.76
N ALA A 88 0.54 -0.42 -1.97
CA ALA A 88 1.18 -0.36 -3.27
C ALA A 88 2.22 -1.46 -3.43
N TYR A 89 2.06 -2.25 -4.47
CA TYR A 89 3.01 -3.27 -4.91
C TYR A 89 3.78 -2.74 -6.11
N TYR A 90 4.74 -1.85 -5.86
CA TYR A 90 5.48 -1.14 -6.90
C TYR A 90 6.19 -2.07 -7.88
N PHE A 91 6.66 -3.23 -7.44
CA PHE A 91 7.31 -4.26 -8.28
C PHE A 91 6.32 -5.02 -9.17
N ASP A 92 5.03 -4.96 -8.89
CA ASP A 92 3.93 -5.60 -9.63
C ASP A 92 3.03 -4.56 -10.31
N ASN A 93 3.38 -3.28 -10.18
CA ASN A 93 2.63 -2.14 -10.68
C ASN A 93 1.13 -2.22 -10.32
N LYS A 94 0.85 -2.51 -9.05
CA LYS A 94 -0.48 -2.80 -8.54
C LYS A 94 -0.74 -2.07 -7.23
N ILE A 95 -1.96 -1.58 -7.07
CA ILE A 95 -2.49 -1.00 -5.84
C ILE A 95 -3.70 -1.82 -5.42
N VAL A 96 -3.82 -2.12 -4.13
CA VAL A 96 -5.01 -2.75 -3.55
C VAL A 96 -5.54 -1.84 -2.46
N ILE A 97 -6.83 -1.53 -2.49
CA ILE A 97 -7.48 -0.65 -1.51
C ILE A 97 -8.81 -1.22 -1.05
N THR A 98 -9.22 -0.84 0.16
CA THR A 98 -10.62 -0.98 0.60
C THR A 98 -11.43 0.25 0.16
N GLY A 99 -12.69 0.04 -0.17
CA GLY A 99 -13.55 1.10 -0.72
C GLY A 99 -14.07 2.11 0.31
N LYS A 100 -13.96 1.82 1.62
CA LYS A 100 -14.55 2.61 2.70
C LYS A 100 -13.54 2.98 3.78
N PRO A 101 -13.63 4.20 4.37
CA PRO A 101 -12.84 4.57 5.52
C PRO A 101 -13.43 3.98 6.80
N MET A 102 -12.60 3.32 7.61
CA MET A 102 -13.01 2.74 8.91
C MET A 102 -12.20 3.29 10.10
N ASP A 103 -11.13 4.05 9.84
CA ASP A 103 -10.14 4.44 10.86
C ASP A 103 -10.21 5.92 11.26
N TYR A 104 -11.41 6.49 11.42
CA TYR A 104 -11.61 7.91 11.77
C TYR A 104 -10.90 8.34 13.04
N ASP A 105 -10.83 7.46 14.03
CA ASP A 105 -10.22 7.77 15.33
C ASP A 105 -8.69 7.96 15.23
N LEU A 106 -8.06 7.35 14.23
CA LEU A 106 -6.62 7.41 14.04
C LEU A 106 -6.19 8.49 13.06
N ARG A 107 -6.98 8.71 12.00
CA ARG A 107 -6.59 9.51 10.83
C ARG A 107 -7.44 10.76 10.62
N GLY A 108 -8.46 10.97 11.45
CA GLY A 108 -9.37 12.09 11.30
C GLY A 108 -10.34 11.93 10.11
N SER A 109 -10.97 13.04 9.73
CA SER A 109 -11.98 13.08 8.66
C SER A 109 -11.34 13.47 7.33
N HIS A 110 -10.87 12.49 6.58
CA HIS A 110 -10.31 12.67 5.23
C HIS A 110 -11.24 12.09 4.16
N ARG A 111 -11.02 12.52 2.92
CA ARG A 111 -11.66 11.91 1.75
C ARG A 111 -10.88 10.66 1.36
N TRP A 112 -11.24 9.55 1.95
CA TRP A 112 -10.49 8.30 1.91
C TRP A 112 -9.97 7.92 0.52
N ILE A 113 -10.83 7.85 -0.49
CA ILE A 113 -10.43 7.43 -1.85
C ILE A 113 -9.40 8.40 -2.44
N GLN A 114 -9.56 9.71 -2.24
CA GLN A 114 -8.61 10.69 -2.73
C GLN A 114 -7.25 10.52 -2.07
N ASP A 115 -7.24 10.39 -0.75
CA ASP A 115 -6.01 10.26 0.01
C ASP A 115 -5.29 8.95 -0.29
N VAL A 116 -6.00 7.82 -0.22
CA VAL A 116 -5.38 6.51 -0.42
C VAL A 116 -4.87 6.31 -1.84
N ILE A 117 -5.58 6.76 -2.87
CA ILE A 117 -5.12 6.63 -4.26
C ILE A 117 -3.89 7.50 -4.51
N ALA A 118 -3.89 8.76 -4.05
CA ALA A 118 -2.72 9.61 -4.22
C ALA A 118 -1.51 9.08 -3.43
N HIS A 119 -1.74 8.57 -2.22
CA HIS A 119 -0.71 7.96 -1.38
C HIS A 119 -0.10 6.72 -2.06
N GLU A 120 -0.92 5.74 -2.41
CA GLU A 120 -0.44 4.49 -2.98
C GLU A 120 0.15 4.66 -4.39
N PHE A 121 -0.41 5.56 -5.21
CA PHE A 121 0.18 5.85 -6.51
C PHE A 121 1.52 6.59 -6.37
N THR A 122 1.69 7.42 -5.33
CA THR A 122 3.00 7.99 -5.01
C THR A 122 4.03 6.89 -4.74
N HIS A 123 3.67 5.84 -4.01
CA HIS A 123 4.56 4.70 -3.81
C HIS A 123 4.90 3.96 -5.11
N ILE A 124 3.93 3.73 -5.99
CA ILE A 124 4.18 3.12 -7.32
C ILE A 124 5.27 3.91 -8.06
N VAL A 125 5.14 5.23 -8.12
CA VAL A 125 6.04 6.10 -8.87
C VAL A 125 7.38 6.27 -8.16
N GLN A 126 7.38 6.67 -6.90
CA GLN A 126 8.57 6.95 -6.10
C GLN A 126 9.44 5.69 -5.91
N LEU A 127 8.83 4.60 -5.48
CA LEU A 127 9.57 3.36 -5.23
C LEU A 127 9.98 2.69 -6.56
N GLY A 128 9.14 2.79 -7.60
CA GLY A 128 9.48 2.35 -8.94
C GLY A 128 10.73 3.05 -9.48
N GLN A 129 10.81 4.37 -9.36
CA GLN A 129 11.98 5.15 -9.74
C GLN A 129 13.21 4.81 -8.90
N SER A 130 13.04 4.58 -7.60
CA SER A 130 14.14 4.36 -6.66
C SER A 130 14.68 2.92 -6.67
N MET A 131 14.13 2.02 -7.46
CA MET A 131 14.59 0.64 -7.54
C MET A 131 16.06 0.57 -7.96
N LYS A 132 16.87 -0.05 -7.11
CA LYS A 132 18.25 -0.38 -7.44
C LYS A 132 18.25 -1.46 -8.51
N PHE A 133 18.97 -1.23 -9.58
CA PHE A 133 19.08 -2.15 -10.70
C PHE A 133 17.87 -2.20 -11.64
N GLY A 134 16.77 -1.55 -11.33
CA GLY A 134 15.63 -1.34 -12.23
C GLY A 134 15.28 -2.58 -13.07
N ASN A 135 15.02 -2.38 -14.35
CA ASN A 135 14.66 -3.42 -15.31
C ASN A 135 15.81 -4.37 -15.71
N LYS A 136 17.03 -4.18 -15.15
CA LYS A 136 18.20 -4.99 -15.49
C LYS A 136 18.31 -6.27 -14.69
N ILE A 137 17.63 -6.37 -13.56
CA ILE A 137 17.56 -7.58 -12.75
C ILE A 137 16.09 -7.93 -12.56
N LEU A 138 15.72 -9.13 -12.96
CA LEU A 138 14.37 -9.65 -12.74
C LEU A 138 14.02 -9.57 -11.26
N GLY A 139 12.92 -8.91 -10.94
CA GLY A 139 12.31 -9.00 -9.63
C GLY A 139 11.97 -10.46 -9.32
N SER A 140 12.36 -10.92 -8.15
CA SER A 140 12.04 -12.27 -7.69
C SER A 140 11.20 -12.18 -6.43
N TYR A 141 10.17 -12.98 -6.37
CA TYR A 141 9.42 -13.17 -5.14
C TYR A 141 9.11 -14.66 -4.92
N VAL A 142 9.04 -15.03 -3.67
CA VAL A 142 8.61 -16.36 -3.24
C VAL A 142 7.14 -16.27 -2.87
N GLN A 143 6.33 -17.16 -3.42
CA GLN A 143 4.93 -17.27 -3.07
C GLN A 143 4.67 -18.53 -2.24
N LYS A 144 3.94 -18.35 -1.16
CA LYS A 144 3.27 -19.42 -0.44
C LYS A 144 1.83 -19.47 -0.95
N LEU A 145 1.42 -20.62 -1.45
CA LEU A 145 0.06 -20.86 -1.94
C LEU A 145 -0.68 -21.74 -0.93
N GLY A 146 -1.81 -21.28 -0.46
CA GLY A 146 -2.73 -22.06 0.38
C GLY A 146 -3.89 -22.58 -0.45
N TYR A 147 -4.27 -23.84 -0.20
CA TYR A 147 -5.41 -24.48 -0.82
C TYR A 147 -6.34 -24.99 0.27
N GLU A 148 -7.64 -24.92 0.04
CA GLU A 148 -8.60 -25.57 0.93
C GLU A 148 -8.58 -27.09 0.74
N ASP A 149 -8.68 -27.81 1.87
CA ASP A 149 -8.71 -29.28 1.87
C ASP A 149 -10.03 -29.83 1.30
N GLU A 150 -11.12 -29.07 1.47
CA GLU A 150 -12.43 -29.45 0.97
C GLU A 150 -12.83 -28.55 -0.22
N LYS A 151 -13.38 -29.18 -1.24
CA LYS A 151 -13.88 -28.47 -2.41
C LYS A 151 -15.11 -27.62 -2.05
N ARG A 152 -15.02 -26.33 -2.25
CA ARG A 152 -16.15 -25.41 -2.18
C ARG A 152 -16.68 -25.11 -3.58
N GLU A 153 -17.98 -24.85 -3.69
CA GLU A 153 -18.62 -24.52 -4.97
C GLU A 153 -18.19 -23.12 -5.50
N ASP A 154 -17.86 -22.23 -4.58
CA ASP A 154 -17.48 -20.84 -4.85
C ASP A 154 -15.97 -20.66 -5.15
N VAL A 155 -15.18 -21.70 -5.00
CA VAL A 155 -13.74 -21.67 -5.27
C VAL A 155 -13.40 -22.48 -6.52
N LEU A 156 -12.69 -21.86 -7.45
CA LEU A 156 -12.25 -22.53 -8.66
C LEU A 156 -11.23 -23.62 -8.32
N TYR A 157 -11.59 -24.87 -8.60
CA TYR A 157 -10.75 -26.02 -8.28
C TYR A 157 -9.36 -25.92 -8.93
N GLY A 158 -8.32 -26.12 -8.12
CA GLY A 158 -6.94 -26.09 -8.58
C GLY A 158 -6.26 -24.71 -8.47
N TYR A 159 -7.01 -23.67 -8.09
CA TYR A 159 -6.42 -22.37 -7.77
C TYR A 159 -6.23 -22.22 -6.26
N PRO A 160 -5.15 -21.56 -5.81
CA PRO A 160 -5.00 -21.24 -4.41
C PRO A 160 -6.04 -20.21 -3.98
N ASN A 161 -6.58 -20.37 -2.78
CA ASN A 161 -7.44 -19.37 -2.13
C ASN A 161 -6.66 -18.39 -1.26
N GLU A 162 -5.42 -18.72 -0.95
CA GLU A 162 -4.48 -17.84 -0.26
C GLU A 162 -3.19 -17.71 -1.06
N ILE A 163 -2.72 -16.48 -1.25
CA ILE A 163 -1.44 -16.21 -1.88
C ILE A 163 -0.66 -15.21 -1.02
N ILE A 164 0.45 -15.65 -0.45
CA ILE A 164 1.35 -14.78 0.30
C ILE A 164 2.62 -14.60 -0.51
N SER A 165 2.93 -13.36 -0.89
CA SER A 165 4.08 -13.02 -1.71
C SER A 165 5.18 -12.34 -0.90
N TYR A 166 6.41 -12.82 -1.04
CA TYR A 166 7.60 -12.28 -0.39
C TYR A 166 8.54 -11.73 -1.45
N PRO A 167 8.67 -10.42 -1.62
CA PRO A 167 9.65 -9.87 -2.55
C PRO A 167 11.07 -10.14 -2.03
N VAL A 168 11.88 -10.74 -2.88
CA VAL A 168 13.29 -11.00 -2.57
C VAL A 168 14.18 -9.93 -3.20
N PHE A 169 13.79 -9.41 -4.36
CA PHE A 169 14.44 -8.36 -5.14
C PHE A 169 13.43 -7.70 -6.09
N PRO A 170 13.70 -6.49 -6.55
CA PRO A 170 14.74 -5.55 -6.16
C PRO A 170 14.39 -4.79 -4.89
N GLY A 171 15.41 -4.41 -4.10
CA GLY A 171 15.24 -3.50 -2.99
C GLY A 171 15.17 -2.05 -3.45
N VAL A 172 14.51 -1.21 -2.69
CA VAL A 172 14.49 0.24 -2.89
C VAL A 172 15.58 0.94 -2.06
N ALA A 173 15.98 2.12 -2.50
CA ALA A 173 17.00 2.91 -1.80
C ALA A 173 16.42 3.83 -0.72
N ILE A 174 15.09 4.00 -0.71
CA ILE A 174 14.39 4.97 0.14
C ILE A 174 14.05 4.32 1.48
N PRO A 175 14.37 4.96 2.62
CA PRO A 175 13.95 4.49 3.93
C PRO A 175 12.43 4.64 4.09
N MET A 176 11.83 3.75 4.90
CA MET A 176 10.37 3.67 5.06
C MET A 176 9.74 5.01 5.49
N TRP A 177 10.30 5.67 6.50
CA TRP A 177 9.77 6.94 6.99
C TRP A 177 9.73 8.03 5.91
N LEU A 178 10.69 8.01 4.98
CA LEU A 178 10.72 8.97 3.86
C LEU A 178 9.70 8.57 2.79
N ALA A 179 9.59 7.28 2.49
CA ALA A 179 8.59 6.80 1.54
C ALA A 179 7.18 7.17 2.00
N GLU A 180 6.85 6.86 3.26
CA GLU A 180 5.53 7.16 3.84
C GLU A 180 5.31 8.67 4.05
N GLY A 181 6.33 9.37 4.53
CA GLY A 181 6.25 10.82 4.74
C GLY A 181 5.96 11.59 3.46
N THR A 182 6.64 11.24 2.37
CA THR A 182 6.40 11.88 1.07
C THR A 182 5.05 11.49 0.47
N ALA A 183 4.62 10.24 0.63
CA ALA A 183 3.30 9.81 0.19
C ALA A 183 2.17 10.52 0.96
N GLN A 184 2.36 10.75 2.28
CA GLN A 184 1.45 11.52 3.11
C GLN A 184 1.45 13.01 2.77
N HIS A 185 2.61 13.58 2.45
CA HIS A 185 2.73 15.01 2.13
C HIS A 185 2.01 15.36 0.84
N MET A 186 1.90 14.44 -0.07
CA MET A 186 1.31 14.59 -1.38
C MET A 186 1.68 15.91 -2.07
N TYR A 187 1.48 16.00 -3.35
CA TYR A 187 1.83 17.18 -4.10
C TYR A 187 0.99 18.40 -3.66
N ASP A 188 1.62 19.52 -3.35
CA ASP A 188 0.97 20.73 -2.81
C ASP A 188 -0.27 21.18 -3.59
N GLU A 189 -0.27 21.03 -4.92
CA GLU A 189 -1.38 21.43 -5.77
C GLU A 189 -2.58 20.46 -5.71
N LEU A 190 -2.42 19.26 -5.13
CA LEU A 190 -3.52 18.31 -5.03
C LEU A 190 -4.45 18.63 -3.86
N PHE A 191 -3.90 19.09 -2.76
CA PHE A 191 -4.62 19.37 -1.51
C PHE A 191 -5.46 18.18 -1.02
N PHE A 192 -4.99 16.96 -1.25
CA PHE A 192 -5.70 15.74 -0.87
C PHE A 192 -5.40 15.35 0.55
N ASP A 193 -4.21 15.66 1.03
CA ASP A 193 -3.84 15.51 2.42
C ASP A 193 -3.34 16.84 3.00
N TYR A 194 -3.45 16.99 4.30
CA TYR A 194 -3.03 18.19 5.01
C TYR A 194 -2.74 17.88 6.48
N TRP A 195 -1.90 18.72 7.08
CA TRP A 195 -1.62 18.62 8.50
C TRP A 195 -2.85 19.01 9.32
N ASP A 196 -3.39 18.05 10.07
CA ASP A 196 -4.59 18.22 10.88
C ASP A 196 -4.29 18.29 12.39
N SER A 197 -5.33 18.58 13.19
CA SER A 197 -5.21 18.71 14.63
C SER A 197 -4.87 17.39 15.35
N ILE A 198 -5.19 16.24 14.77
CA ILE A 198 -4.86 14.91 15.34
C ILE A 198 -3.38 14.65 15.18
N ARG A 199 -2.83 14.85 13.99
CA ARG A 199 -1.39 14.76 13.74
C ARG A 199 -0.59 15.73 14.60
N ASP A 200 -1.04 16.99 14.72
CA ASP A 200 -0.41 17.99 15.58
C ASP A 200 -0.41 17.55 17.05
N MET A 201 -1.53 17.06 17.54
CA MET A 201 -1.66 16.58 18.92
C MET A 201 -0.70 15.41 19.20
N LEU A 202 -0.66 14.42 18.32
CA LEU A 202 0.20 13.24 18.47
C LEU A 202 1.69 13.61 18.44
N LEU A 203 2.08 14.44 17.49
CA LEU A 203 3.48 14.89 17.37
C LEU A 203 3.88 15.72 18.59
N ARG A 204 3.04 16.65 19.00
CA ARG A 204 3.26 17.50 20.18
C ARG A 204 3.40 16.69 21.46
N ASP A 205 2.52 15.72 21.69
CA ASP A 205 2.59 14.81 22.85
C ASP A 205 3.95 14.09 22.88
N ARG A 206 4.41 13.57 21.76
CA ARG A 206 5.70 12.86 21.66
C ARG A 206 6.89 13.77 21.92
N ILE A 207 6.85 15.00 21.41
CA ILE A 207 7.92 15.99 21.62
C ILE A 207 7.98 16.39 23.11
N LEU A 208 6.84 16.73 23.72
CA LEU A 208 6.79 17.17 25.13
C LEU A 208 7.22 16.08 26.09
N ASN A 209 6.98 14.84 25.78
CA ASN A 209 7.38 13.70 26.61
C ASN A 209 8.75 13.12 26.25
N ASN A 210 9.55 13.77 25.38
CA ASN A 210 10.83 13.27 24.90
C ASN A 210 10.77 11.84 24.35
N ASN A 211 9.70 11.50 23.67
CA ASN A 211 9.42 10.17 23.13
C ASN A 211 9.29 10.19 21.60
N ILE A 212 10.19 10.89 20.95
CA ILE A 212 10.30 10.94 19.48
C ILE A 212 10.98 9.66 19.00
N TYR A 213 10.51 9.10 17.91
CA TYR A 213 11.13 7.94 17.29
C TYR A 213 12.50 8.28 16.70
N THR A 214 13.44 7.39 16.89
CA THR A 214 14.71 7.41 16.14
C THR A 214 14.45 7.01 14.68
N PHE A 215 15.34 7.39 13.76
CA PHE A 215 15.25 6.95 12.35
C PHE A 215 15.19 5.43 12.20
N GLN A 216 15.88 4.69 13.08
CA GLN A 216 15.79 3.22 13.08
C GLN A 216 14.40 2.72 13.44
N GLN A 217 13.73 3.32 14.41
CA GLN A 217 12.36 2.97 14.78
C GLN A 217 11.35 3.35 13.70
N MET A 218 11.60 4.42 12.96
CA MET A 218 10.75 4.86 11.84
C MET A 218 10.91 4.00 10.57
N ASN A 219 11.93 3.16 10.49
CA ASN A 219 12.13 2.22 9.38
C ASN A 219 11.41 0.87 9.58
N SER A 220 10.40 0.81 10.45
CA SER A 220 9.72 -0.45 10.76
C SER A 220 8.28 -0.20 11.18
N PHE A 221 7.36 -0.99 10.62
CA PHE A 221 5.97 -1.09 11.05
C PHE A 221 5.74 -2.22 12.06
N GLY A 222 6.76 -2.63 12.79
CA GLY A 222 6.66 -3.65 13.84
C GLY A 222 5.93 -3.22 15.13
N LYS A 223 5.24 -2.08 15.11
CA LYS A 223 4.49 -1.52 16.23
C LYS A 223 2.99 -1.76 15.98
N CYS A 224 2.19 -1.77 17.02
CA CYS A 224 0.74 -1.89 16.87
C CYS A 224 0.06 -0.51 16.78
N GLY A 225 -1.03 -0.43 16.05
CA GLY A 225 -1.96 0.71 16.00
C GLY A 225 -1.27 2.08 15.91
N MET A 226 -1.52 2.93 16.88
CA MET A 226 -0.97 4.29 16.99
C MET A 226 0.57 4.35 16.84
N GLY A 227 1.28 3.28 17.20
CA GLY A 227 2.74 3.22 17.06
C GLY A 227 3.19 3.20 15.61
N ASN A 228 2.46 2.57 14.72
CA ASN A 228 2.71 2.60 13.28
C ASN A 228 2.28 3.94 12.68
N GLU A 229 1.12 4.48 13.08
CA GLU A 229 0.63 5.78 12.62
C GLU A 229 1.64 6.91 12.86
N LEU A 230 2.40 6.84 13.95
CA LEU A 230 3.46 7.81 14.24
C LEU A 230 4.62 7.79 13.23
N VAL A 231 4.85 6.69 12.51
CA VAL A 231 5.85 6.64 11.43
C VAL A 231 5.44 7.56 10.30
N TYR A 232 4.17 7.53 9.92
CA TYR A 232 3.58 8.43 8.92
C TYR A 232 3.68 9.90 9.36
N ASN A 233 3.25 10.17 10.61
CA ASN A 233 3.22 11.53 11.15
C ASN A 233 4.61 12.15 11.30
N PHE A 234 5.61 11.40 11.79
CA PHE A 234 6.98 11.87 11.83
C PHE A 234 7.58 12.02 10.43
N GLY A 235 7.31 11.07 9.55
CA GLY A 235 7.72 11.15 8.16
C GLY A 235 7.19 12.41 7.48
N TYR A 236 5.88 12.66 7.60
CA TYR A 236 5.24 13.88 7.09
C TYR A 236 5.89 15.16 7.61
N ALA A 237 6.15 15.22 8.91
CA ALA A 237 6.74 16.43 9.53
C ALA A 237 8.21 16.67 9.15
N LEU A 238 8.91 15.67 8.64
CA LEU A 238 10.32 15.74 8.25
C LEU A 238 10.53 16.03 6.76
N VAL A 239 9.50 15.83 5.93
CA VAL A 239 9.50 16.14 4.49
C VAL A 239 9.16 17.61 4.25
#